data_50cb8ec5ac396b33c63771fcd56a14d3
#
_entry.id   50cb8ec5ac396b33c63771fcd56a14d3
#
_cell.length_a   1.000
_cell.length_b   1.000
_cell.length_c   1.000
_cell.angle_alpha   90.00
_cell.angle_beta   90.00
_cell.angle_gamma   90.00
#
_symmetry.space_group_name_H-M   'P 1'
#
loop_
_entity.id
_entity.type
_entity.pdbx_description
1 polymer ?
#
loop_
_entity_poly.entity_id
_entity_poly.type
_entity_poly.pdbx_seq_one_letter_code
_entity_poly.pdbx_strand_id
1 'polypeptide(L)'
;MDDEGRRRFELAGVSTRRIVQQSRTHVTRITGKMRSWVLNAPATTVIGSDRAAIQRGSQRLAFDYRLEHAQSMANALLSHLEGLHLLMQHETFYPVPATPIARAIAEVSASASWVLAAGQDSDTRAARAYASLFHSIHTGAPADPEKAVELRDRVIETLVEDGIKISRRMDKRGKETDDVAQVIVGRGRAKTAFNYSQRLNDEIPSIASAYSGMSGIVHGEMNHLASTWAGPDTYARLVGFVVSEAIEAWSAATHRWVGVTAAPFINEMDLRNLVDSMPPDYLDEFNQL
;
A
#
# COMPACT_ATOMS: atom_id res chain seq x y z
N MET A 1 28.08 8.34 21.69
CA MET A 1 26.80 9.11 21.62
C MET A 1 26.78 10.00 22.85
N ASP A 2 26.68 11.30 22.67
CA ASP A 2 26.56 12.27 23.76
C ASP A 2 25.17 12.23 24.40
N ASP A 3 24.95 12.98 25.50
CA ASP A 3 23.67 12.97 26.20
C ASP A 3 22.54 13.55 25.37
N GLU A 4 22.83 14.49 24.47
CA GLU A 4 21.84 15.06 23.56
C GLU A 4 21.42 14.06 22.49
N GLY A 5 22.36 13.33 21.89
CA GLY A 5 22.07 12.25 20.95
C GLY A 5 21.25 11.13 21.57
N ARG A 6 21.54 10.75 22.82
CA ARG A 6 20.76 9.76 23.56
C ARG A 6 19.32 10.23 23.78
N ARG A 7 19.14 11.48 24.20
CA ARG A 7 17.81 12.08 24.42
C ARG A 7 17.00 12.15 23.13
N ARG A 8 17.62 12.52 21.99
CA ARG A 8 16.97 12.53 20.67
C ARG A 8 16.54 11.14 20.25
N PHE A 9 17.39 10.14 20.46
CA PHE A 9 17.06 8.74 20.19
C PHE A 9 15.84 8.25 20.98
N GLU A 10 15.82 8.52 22.28
CA GLU A 10 14.70 8.16 23.14
C GLU A 10 13.40 8.83 22.70
N LEU A 11 13.43 10.13 22.35
CA LEU A 11 12.28 10.87 21.85
C LEU A 11 11.76 10.31 20.51
N ALA A 12 12.66 10.00 19.56
CA ALA A 12 12.30 9.41 18.29
C ALA A 12 11.65 8.03 18.46
N GLY A 13 12.21 7.20 19.35
CA GLY A 13 11.64 5.89 19.67
C GLY A 13 10.26 5.98 20.32
N VAL A 14 10.04 6.94 21.22
CA VAL A 14 8.72 7.18 21.87
C VAL A 14 7.71 7.63 20.83
N SER A 15 8.04 8.62 19.99
CA SER A 15 7.12 9.16 18.97
C SER A 15 6.76 8.08 17.94
N THR A 16 7.74 7.30 17.48
CA THR A 16 7.49 6.18 16.54
C THR A 16 6.55 5.14 17.16
N ARG A 17 6.76 4.74 18.41
CA ARG A 17 5.84 3.81 19.12
C ARG A 17 4.41 4.34 19.18
N ARG A 18 4.23 5.64 19.48
CA ARG A 18 2.91 6.28 19.50
C ARG A 18 2.27 6.30 18.14
N ILE A 19 3.01 6.65 17.08
CA ILE A 19 2.52 6.64 15.70
C ILE A 19 2.07 5.24 15.30
N VAL A 20 2.86 4.20 15.57
CA VAL A 20 2.48 2.82 15.28
C VAL A 20 1.21 2.43 16.03
N GLN A 21 1.09 2.79 17.32
CA GLN A 21 -0.11 2.52 18.12
C GLN A 21 -1.34 3.27 17.59
N GLN A 22 -1.20 4.54 17.24
CA GLN A 22 -2.28 5.36 16.67
C GLN A 22 -2.72 4.80 15.31
N SER A 23 -1.76 4.42 14.45
CA SER A 23 -2.00 3.79 13.16
C SER A 23 -2.77 2.46 13.31
N ARG A 24 -2.35 1.60 14.24
CA ARG A 24 -3.03 0.34 14.56
C ARG A 24 -4.49 0.58 14.98
N THR A 25 -4.71 1.48 15.89
CA THR A 25 -6.05 1.84 16.37
C THR A 25 -6.92 2.38 15.23
N HIS A 26 -6.34 3.23 14.37
CA HIS A 26 -7.04 3.82 13.24
C HIS A 26 -7.42 2.76 12.17
N VAL A 27 -6.48 1.90 11.78
CA VAL A 27 -6.73 0.81 10.82
C VAL A 27 -7.79 -0.15 11.36
N THR A 28 -7.73 -0.53 12.65
CA THR A 28 -8.75 -1.35 13.31
C THR A 28 -10.13 -0.72 13.20
N ARG A 29 -10.24 0.58 13.46
CA ARG A 29 -11.52 1.32 13.37
C ARG A 29 -12.08 1.34 11.95
N ILE A 30 -11.24 1.61 10.95
CA ILE A 30 -11.66 1.63 9.54
C ILE A 30 -12.09 0.21 9.12
N THR A 31 -11.29 -0.81 9.40
CA THR A 31 -11.58 -2.20 9.06
C THR A 31 -12.91 -2.65 9.64
N GLY A 32 -13.19 -2.35 10.90
CA GLY A 32 -14.45 -2.69 11.56
C GLY A 32 -15.68 -1.96 10.98
N LYS A 33 -15.50 -0.77 10.40
CA LYS A 33 -16.59 0.02 9.79
C LYS A 33 -16.72 -0.20 8.28
N MET A 34 -15.72 -0.71 7.61
CA MET A 34 -15.66 -0.78 6.14
C MET A 34 -16.88 -1.48 5.54
N ARG A 35 -17.29 -2.63 6.07
CA ARG A 35 -18.46 -3.35 5.59
C ARG A 35 -19.74 -2.51 5.67
N SER A 36 -19.96 -1.83 6.79
CA SER A 36 -21.11 -0.96 7.00
C SER A 36 -21.09 0.24 6.05
N TRP A 37 -19.93 0.87 5.87
CA TRP A 37 -19.79 1.98 4.93
C TRP A 37 -20.10 1.55 3.49
N VAL A 38 -19.56 0.40 3.07
CA VAL A 38 -19.81 -0.14 1.73
C VAL A 38 -21.29 -0.42 1.49
N LEU A 39 -21.98 -1.04 2.45
CA LEU A 39 -23.40 -1.39 2.31
C LEU A 39 -24.30 -0.15 2.28
N ASN A 40 -23.97 0.88 3.05
CA ASN A 40 -24.78 2.08 3.23
C ASN A 40 -24.31 3.28 2.39
N ALA A 41 -23.29 3.11 1.54
CA ALA A 41 -22.74 4.19 0.73
C ALA A 41 -23.81 4.76 -0.24
N PRO A 42 -24.06 6.09 -0.24
CA PRO A 42 -24.93 6.74 -1.20
C PRO A 42 -24.46 6.53 -2.64
N ALA A 43 -25.39 6.56 -3.60
CA ALA A 43 -25.06 6.46 -5.04
C ALA A 43 -24.12 7.58 -5.53
N THR A 44 -24.06 8.70 -4.82
CA THR A 44 -23.17 9.82 -5.11
C THR A 44 -21.72 9.58 -4.72
N THR A 45 -21.44 8.55 -3.94
CA THR A 45 -20.06 8.16 -3.59
C THR A 45 -19.42 7.33 -4.70
N VAL A 46 -18.10 7.22 -4.70
CA VAL A 46 -17.37 6.42 -5.70
C VAL A 46 -17.85 4.97 -5.70
N ILE A 47 -17.90 4.33 -4.54
CA ILE A 47 -18.37 2.94 -4.43
C ILE A 47 -19.87 2.79 -4.73
N GLY A 48 -20.69 3.77 -4.35
CA GLY A 48 -22.11 3.80 -4.66
C GLY A 48 -22.36 3.93 -6.17
N SER A 49 -21.59 4.79 -6.84
CA SER A 49 -21.59 4.93 -8.30
C SER A 49 -21.15 3.65 -9.00
N ASP A 50 -20.06 3.03 -8.55
CA ASP A 50 -19.58 1.76 -9.12
C ASP A 50 -20.64 0.65 -8.97
N ARG A 51 -21.28 0.56 -7.82
CA ARG A 51 -22.36 -0.41 -7.57
C ARG A 51 -23.58 -0.16 -8.46
N ALA A 52 -23.97 1.09 -8.64
CA ALA A 52 -25.08 1.46 -9.52
C ALA A 52 -24.79 1.19 -11.00
N ALA A 53 -23.51 1.22 -11.41
CA ALA A 53 -23.06 0.94 -12.77
C ALA A 53 -22.96 -0.55 -13.11
N ILE A 54 -23.19 -1.46 -12.16
CA ILE A 54 -23.10 -2.91 -12.40
C ILE A 54 -24.25 -3.36 -13.30
N GLN A 55 -23.93 -3.63 -14.57
CA GLN A 55 -24.85 -4.13 -15.59
C GLN A 55 -24.43 -5.47 -16.17
N ARG A 56 -23.17 -5.88 -15.98
CA ARG A 56 -22.56 -7.06 -16.59
C ARG A 56 -21.76 -7.86 -15.54
N GLY A 57 -21.52 -9.14 -15.86
CA GLY A 57 -20.80 -10.06 -14.97
C GLY A 57 -19.39 -9.59 -14.63
N SER A 58 -18.67 -9.05 -15.62
CA SER A 58 -17.33 -8.48 -15.41
C SER A 58 -17.31 -7.29 -14.45
N GLN A 59 -18.25 -6.38 -14.55
CA GLN A 59 -18.36 -5.25 -13.62
C GLN A 59 -18.63 -5.73 -12.19
N ARG A 60 -19.47 -6.74 -12.04
CA ARG A 60 -19.74 -7.39 -10.76
C ARG A 60 -18.48 -8.02 -10.20
N LEU A 61 -17.76 -8.81 -11.01
CA LEU A 61 -16.51 -9.45 -10.60
C LEU A 61 -15.44 -8.42 -10.18
N ALA A 62 -15.27 -7.33 -10.96
CA ALA A 62 -14.33 -6.26 -10.61
C ALA A 62 -14.72 -5.55 -9.31
N PHE A 63 -16.01 -5.34 -9.07
CA PHE A 63 -16.50 -4.72 -7.86
C PHE A 63 -16.27 -5.61 -6.63
N ASP A 64 -16.67 -6.87 -6.71
CA ASP A 64 -16.52 -7.84 -5.62
C ASP A 64 -15.03 -8.04 -5.27
N TYR A 65 -14.17 -8.17 -6.30
CA TYR A 65 -12.73 -8.26 -6.08
C TYR A 65 -12.16 -7.03 -5.34
N ARG A 66 -12.59 -5.82 -5.68
CA ARG A 66 -12.13 -4.61 -4.96
C ARG A 66 -12.52 -4.63 -3.49
N LEU A 67 -13.73 -5.10 -3.16
CA LEU A 67 -14.16 -5.24 -1.77
C LEU A 67 -13.27 -6.21 -1.00
N GLU A 68 -13.04 -7.39 -1.57
CA GLU A 68 -12.19 -8.42 -0.99
C GLU A 68 -10.74 -7.92 -0.86
N HIS A 69 -10.24 -7.26 -1.89
CA HIS A 69 -8.89 -6.70 -1.89
C HIS A 69 -8.73 -5.62 -0.82
N ALA A 70 -9.68 -4.68 -0.72
CA ALA A 70 -9.65 -3.65 0.31
C ALA A 70 -9.64 -4.23 1.73
N GLN A 71 -10.47 -5.26 1.98
CA GLN A 71 -10.51 -5.95 3.27
C GLN A 71 -9.21 -6.72 3.55
N SER A 72 -8.69 -7.42 2.55
CA SER A 72 -7.44 -8.19 2.67
C SER A 72 -6.25 -7.27 2.94
N MET A 73 -6.16 -6.14 2.24
CA MET A 73 -5.11 -5.14 2.49
C MET A 73 -5.21 -4.52 3.89
N ALA A 74 -6.43 -4.22 4.36
CA ALA A 74 -6.63 -3.74 5.72
C ALA A 74 -6.18 -4.74 6.78
N ASN A 75 -6.47 -6.03 6.58
CA ASN A 75 -6.03 -7.10 7.47
C ASN A 75 -4.49 -7.29 7.42
N ALA A 76 -3.87 -7.18 6.24
CA ALA A 76 -2.43 -7.22 6.10
C ALA A 76 -1.75 -6.05 6.83
N LEU A 77 -2.29 -4.83 6.69
CA LEU A 77 -1.81 -3.66 7.45
C LEU A 77 -1.90 -3.87 8.95
N LEU A 78 -3.02 -4.42 9.46
CA LEU A 78 -3.16 -4.74 10.89
C LEU A 78 -2.10 -5.75 11.35
N SER A 79 -1.87 -6.82 10.60
CA SER A 79 -0.83 -7.81 10.92
C SER A 79 0.57 -7.21 10.96
N HIS A 80 0.91 -6.37 9.98
CA HIS A 80 2.22 -5.70 9.94
C HIS A 80 2.38 -4.68 11.09
N LEU A 81 1.34 -3.89 11.36
CA LEU A 81 1.34 -2.94 12.48
C LEU A 81 1.44 -3.64 13.84
N GLU A 82 0.80 -4.79 14.01
CA GLU A 82 0.93 -5.60 15.21
C GLU A 82 2.35 -6.14 15.38
N GLY A 83 2.93 -6.71 14.31
CA GLY A 83 4.33 -7.17 14.33
C GLY A 83 5.30 -6.04 14.67
N LEU A 84 5.11 -4.86 14.08
CA LEU A 84 5.93 -3.70 14.37
C LEU A 84 5.75 -3.20 15.81
N HIS A 85 4.50 -3.17 16.30
CA HIS A 85 4.19 -2.82 17.68
C HIS A 85 4.88 -3.76 18.68
N LEU A 86 4.84 -5.06 18.45
CA LEU A 86 5.52 -6.05 19.30
C LEU A 86 7.05 -5.85 19.33
N LEU A 87 7.67 -5.58 18.18
CA LEU A 87 9.10 -5.27 18.11
C LEU A 87 9.46 -4.02 18.92
N MET A 88 8.54 -3.05 18.98
CA MET A 88 8.75 -1.78 19.68
C MET A 88 8.44 -1.82 21.18
N GLN A 89 7.87 -2.91 21.70
CA GLN A 89 7.66 -3.09 23.13
C GLN A 89 8.96 -3.35 23.90
N HIS A 90 10.01 -3.80 23.23
CA HIS A 90 11.32 -3.97 23.86
C HIS A 90 11.94 -2.61 24.20
N GLU A 91 12.70 -2.56 25.29
CA GLU A 91 13.43 -1.36 25.72
C GLU A 91 14.38 -0.86 24.62
N THR A 92 14.97 -1.80 23.86
CA THR A 92 15.85 -1.50 22.73
C THR A 92 15.05 -1.55 21.43
N PHE A 93 15.05 -0.44 20.69
CA PHE A 93 14.51 -0.41 19.33
C PHE A 93 15.50 -1.11 18.37
N TYR A 94 14.97 -2.06 17.60
CA TYR A 94 15.74 -2.79 16.59
C TYR A 94 15.36 -2.28 15.18
N PRO A 95 16.10 -1.33 14.60
CA PRO A 95 15.72 -0.72 13.32
C PRO A 95 15.76 -1.72 12.16
N VAL A 96 16.76 -2.59 12.11
CA VAL A 96 16.93 -3.54 10.99
C VAL A 96 15.71 -4.46 10.84
N PRO A 97 15.21 -5.17 11.85
CA PRO A 97 14.00 -5.98 11.69
C PRO A 97 12.71 -5.16 11.54
N ALA A 98 12.67 -3.90 11.98
CA ALA A 98 11.50 -3.03 11.80
C ALA A 98 11.36 -2.52 10.34
N THR A 99 12.47 -2.34 9.63
CA THR A 99 12.52 -1.80 8.27
C THR A 99 11.72 -2.64 7.24
N PRO A 100 11.88 -3.98 7.16
CA PRO A 100 11.08 -4.81 6.26
C PRO A 100 9.58 -4.70 6.52
N ILE A 101 9.18 -4.57 7.78
CA ILE A 101 7.76 -4.45 8.14
C ILE A 101 7.22 -3.08 7.72
N ALA A 102 7.96 -1.99 7.97
CA ALA A 102 7.57 -0.65 7.53
C ALA A 102 7.47 -0.58 5.99
N ARG A 103 8.42 -1.20 5.28
CA ARG A 103 8.38 -1.35 3.83
C ARG A 103 7.13 -2.10 3.36
N ALA A 104 6.78 -3.22 3.99
CA ALA A 104 5.59 -3.98 3.66
C ALA A 104 4.31 -3.16 3.89
N ILE A 105 4.24 -2.36 4.96
CA ILE A 105 3.14 -1.42 5.21
C ILE A 105 3.03 -0.42 4.05
N ALA A 106 4.13 0.15 3.59
CA ALA A 106 4.13 1.09 2.47
C ALA A 106 3.65 0.44 1.16
N GLU A 107 4.14 -0.75 0.83
CA GLU A 107 3.75 -1.51 -0.36
C GLU A 107 2.26 -1.87 -0.37
N VAL A 108 1.74 -2.34 0.77
CA VAL A 108 0.30 -2.66 0.94
C VAL A 108 -0.55 -1.40 0.81
N SER A 109 -0.14 -0.30 1.44
CA SER A 109 -0.86 0.98 1.39
C SER A 109 -0.91 1.54 -0.04
N ALA A 110 0.21 1.56 -0.75
CA ALA A 110 0.28 2.03 -2.14
C ALA A 110 -0.57 1.14 -3.07
N SER A 111 -0.55 -0.17 -2.87
CA SER A 111 -1.36 -1.11 -3.66
C SER A 111 -2.85 -0.90 -3.45
N ALA A 112 -3.29 -0.72 -2.20
CA ALA A 112 -4.67 -0.43 -1.88
C ALA A 112 -5.12 0.93 -2.43
N SER A 113 -4.30 1.99 -2.26
CA SER A 113 -4.58 3.32 -2.80
C SER A 113 -4.77 3.30 -4.31
N TRP A 114 -3.93 2.56 -5.03
CA TRP A 114 -4.03 2.42 -6.47
C TRP A 114 -5.32 1.71 -6.93
N VAL A 115 -5.74 0.64 -6.27
CA VAL A 115 -6.97 -0.10 -6.63
C VAL A 115 -8.22 0.71 -6.28
N LEU A 116 -8.20 1.42 -5.16
CA LEU A 116 -9.34 2.23 -4.69
C LEU A 116 -9.48 3.58 -5.39
N ALA A 117 -8.44 4.11 -5.97
CA ALA A 117 -8.25 5.36 -6.72
C ALA A 117 -9.53 6.16 -7.03
N ALA A 118 -10.08 6.85 -6.04
CA ALA A 118 -11.34 7.59 -6.15
C ALA A 118 -11.34 8.69 -7.22
N GLY A 119 -10.16 9.22 -7.58
CA GLY A 119 -9.98 10.21 -8.64
C GLY A 119 -10.03 9.65 -10.07
N GLN A 120 -10.15 8.34 -10.23
CA GLN A 120 -10.25 7.69 -11.54
C GLN A 120 -11.72 7.41 -11.89
N ASP A 121 -12.03 7.25 -13.19
CA ASP A 121 -13.34 6.79 -13.64
C ASP A 121 -13.56 5.30 -13.31
N SER A 122 -14.81 4.83 -13.45
CA SER A 122 -15.17 3.45 -13.11
C SER A 122 -14.48 2.42 -14.01
N ASP A 123 -14.27 2.74 -15.30
CA ASP A 123 -13.58 1.86 -16.26
C ASP A 123 -12.13 1.65 -15.84
N THR A 124 -11.44 2.74 -15.48
CA THR A 124 -10.04 2.68 -15.00
C THR A 124 -9.95 1.91 -13.68
N ARG A 125 -10.88 2.12 -12.74
CA ARG A 125 -10.91 1.34 -11.49
C ARG A 125 -11.17 -0.14 -11.73
N ALA A 126 -12.06 -0.48 -12.66
CA ALA A 126 -12.31 -1.87 -13.04
C ALA A 126 -11.06 -2.50 -13.68
N ALA A 127 -10.41 -1.80 -14.62
CA ALA A 127 -9.17 -2.26 -15.23
C ALA A 127 -8.05 -2.51 -14.19
N ARG A 128 -7.91 -1.60 -13.20
CA ARG A 128 -6.95 -1.75 -12.09
C ARG A 128 -7.27 -2.95 -11.19
N ALA A 129 -8.56 -3.18 -10.90
CA ALA A 129 -8.98 -4.35 -10.13
C ALA A 129 -8.57 -5.65 -10.82
N TYR A 130 -8.85 -5.79 -12.11
CA TYR A 130 -8.43 -6.96 -12.88
C TYR A 130 -6.92 -7.09 -12.99
N ALA A 131 -6.21 -6.00 -13.23
CA ALA A 131 -4.75 -6.03 -13.27
C ALA A 131 -4.14 -6.52 -11.95
N SER A 132 -4.70 -6.09 -10.81
CA SER A 132 -4.31 -6.57 -9.48
C SER A 132 -4.67 -8.04 -9.27
N LEU A 133 -5.84 -8.49 -9.73
CA LEU A 133 -6.26 -9.89 -9.67
C LEU A 133 -5.31 -10.79 -10.48
N PHE A 134 -5.01 -10.44 -11.72
CA PHE A 134 -4.06 -11.20 -12.56
C PHE A 134 -2.66 -11.22 -11.96
N HIS A 135 -2.21 -10.11 -11.37
CA HIS A 135 -0.95 -10.08 -10.64
C HIS A 135 -0.97 -11.06 -9.45
N SER A 136 -2.05 -11.08 -8.66
CA SER A 136 -2.20 -11.99 -7.53
C SER A 136 -2.23 -13.46 -7.97
N ILE A 137 -2.92 -13.76 -9.07
CA ILE A 137 -2.94 -15.12 -9.66
C ILE A 137 -1.52 -15.54 -10.09
N HIS A 138 -0.81 -14.65 -10.79
CA HIS A 138 0.55 -14.92 -11.26
C HIS A 138 1.52 -15.13 -10.08
N THR A 139 1.48 -14.31 -9.06
CA THR A 139 2.35 -14.44 -7.88
C THR A 139 1.99 -15.64 -7.00
N GLY A 140 0.73 -16.07 -7.00
CA GLY A 140 0.26 -17.26 -6.30
C GLY A 140 0.49 -18.58 -7.05
N ALA A 141 0.70 -18.53 -8.37
CA ALA A 141 0.86 -19.71 -9.22
C ALA A 141 1.94 -20.71 -8.75
N PRO A 142 3.10 -20.29 -8.22
CA PRO A 142 4.10 -21.24 -7.73
C PRO A 142 3.60 -22.14 -6.58
N ALA A 143 2.64 -21.66 -5.78
CA ALA A 143 2.09 -22.44 -4.66
C ALA A 143 1.00 -23.44 -5.11
N ASP A 144 0.20 -23.08 -6.11
CA ASP A 144 -0.88 -23.90 -6.65
C ASP A 144 -1.07 -23.59 -8.16
N PRO A 145 -0.26 -24.20 -9.05
CA PRO A 145 -0.26 -23.87 -10.48
C PRO A 145 -1.60 -24.21 -11.18
N GLU A 146 -2.21 -25.35 -10.85
CA GLU A 146 -3.46 -25.78 -11.49
C GLU A 146 -4.62 -24.85 -11.16
N LYS A 147 -4.76 -24.51 -9.90
CA LYS A 147 -5.79 -23.59 -9.43
C LYS A 147 -5.58 -22.16 -9.95
N ALA A 148 -4.32 -21.73 -10.10
CA ALA A 148 -4.00 -20.43 -10.69
C ALA A 148 -4.43 -20.37 -12.16
N VAL A 149 -4.19 -21.42 -12.93
CA VAL A 149 -4.63 -21.54 -14.33
C VAL A 149 -6.15 -21.54 -14.42
N GLU A 150 -6.84 -22.37 -13.63
CA GLU A 150 -8.31 -22.43 -13.62
C GLU A 150 -8.93 -21.06 -13.29
N LEU A 151 -8.42 -20.37 -12.25
CA LEU A 151 -8.92 -19.05 -11.87
C LEU A 151 -8.66 -18.02 -12.96
N ARG A 152 -7.47 -18.01 -13.54
CA ARG A 152 -7.12 -17.12 -14.64
C ARG A 152 -8.07 -17.29 -15.82
N ASP A 153 -8.26 -18.53 -16.26
CA ASP A 153 -9.06 -18.85 -17.45
C ASP A 153 -10.52 -18.48 -17.22
N ARG A 154 -11.09 -18.76 -16.05
CA ARG A 154 -12.45 -18.33 -15.65
C ARG A 154 -12.61 -16.80 -15.69
N VAL A 155 -11.61 -16.06 -15.20
CA VAL A 155 -11.63 -14.59 -15.27
C VAL A 155 -11.57 -14.12 -16.71
N ILE A 156 -10.71 -14.70 -17.53
CA ILE A 156 -10.59 -14.37 -18.98
C ILE A 156 -11.91 -14.62 -19.71
N GLU A 157 -12.56 -15.77 -19.50
CA GLU A 157 -13.86 -16.08 -20.08
C GLU A 157 -14.91 -15.00 -19.76
N THR A 158 -15.05 -14.64 -18.47
CA THR A 158 -15.97 -13.57 -18.05
C THR A 158 -15.66 -12.24 -18.73
N LEU A 159 -14.38 -11.89 -18.91
CA LEU A 159 -13.97 -10.64 -19.57
C LEU A 159 -14.30 -10.65 -21.04
N VAL A 160 -14.03 -11.76 -21.73
CA VAL A 160 -14.27 -11.93 -23.17
C VAL A 160 -15.78 -11.90 -23.47
N GLU A 161 -16.60 -12.59 -22.69
CA GLU A 161 -18.07 -12.59 -22.81
C GLU A 161 -18.65 -11.17 -22.73
N ASP A 162 -18.09 -10.33 -21.88
CA ASP A 162 -18.52 -8.93 -21.71
C ASP A 162 -17.82 -7.96 -22.68
N GLY A 163 -17.02 -8.46 -23.63
CA GLY A 163 -16.31 -7.66 -24.64
C GLY A 163 -15.15 -6.82 -24.12
N ILE A 164 -14.60 -7.17 -22.96
CA ILE A 164 -13.42 -6.53 -22.39
C ILE A 164 -12.17 -7.07 -23.10
N LYS A 165 -11.26 -6.14 -23.41
CA LYS A 165 -10.04 -6.49 -24.13
C LYS A 165 -8.91 -6.77 -23.15
N ILE A 166 -8.19 -7.86 -23.41
CA ILE A 166 -6.94 -8.18 -22.74
C ILE A 166 -5.81 -8.22 -23.75
N SER A 167 -4.61 -7.83 -23.36
CA SER A 167 -3.40 -8.11 -24.12
C SER A 167 -2.53 -9.10 -23.35
N ARG A 168 -1.91 -10.02 -24.06
CA ARG A 168 -1.02 -11.04 -23.49
C ARG A 168 0.42 -10.55 -23.50
N ARG A 169 1.22 -11.11 -22.61
CA ARG A 169 2.65 -10.84 -22.54
C ARG A 169 3.35 -11.54 -23.70
N MET A 170 4.32 -10.86 -24.30
CA MET A 170 5.21 -11.45 -25.30
C MET A 170 6.46 -12.01 -24.61
N ASP A 171 6.90 -13.19 -25.00
CA ASP A 171 8.19 -13.73 -24.59
C ASP A 171 9.36 -13.04 -25.35
N LYS A 172 10.60 -13.41 -25.03
CA LYS A 172 11.80 -12.85 -25.67
C LYS A 172 11.90 -13.15 -27.17
N ARG A 173 11.10 -14.09 -27.68
CA ARG A 173 11.04 -14.49 -29.08
C ARG A 173 9.86 -13.86 -29.84
N GLY A 174 9.09 -12.99 -29.15
CA GLY A 174 7.91 -12.34 -29.72
C GLY A 174 6.68 -13.24 -29.81
N LYS A 175 6.65 -14.36 -29.10
CA LYS A 175 5.48 -15.25 -29.03
C LYS A 175 4.62 -14.86 -27.84
N GLU A 176 3.31 -14.82 -28.02
CA GLU A 176 2.36 -14.61 -26.91
C GLU A 176 2.47 -15.72 -25.87
N THR A 177 2.50 -15.33 -24.61
CA THR A 177 2.41 -16.22 -23.46
C THR A 177 0.97 -16.25 -22.92
N ASP A 178 0.69 -17.15 -22.00
CA ASP A 178 -0.60 -17.19 -21.32
C ASP A 178 -0.80 -16.08 -20.29
N ASP A 179 0.27 -15.33 -19.97
CA ASP A 179 0.21 -14.24 -19.01
C ASP A 179 -0.51 -13.01 -19.59
N VAL A 180 -1.43 -12.46 -18.84
CA VAL A 180 -2.07 -11.19 -19.17
C VAL A 180 -1.10 -10.04 -18.87
N ALA A 181 -0.84 -9.19 -19.87
CA ALA A 181 0.01 -8.02 -19.73
C ALA A 181 -0.78 -6.75 -19.38
N GLN A 182 -1.99 -6.62 -19.92
CA GLN A 182 -2.82 -5.44 -19.73
C GLN A 182 -4.30 -5.79 -19.85
N VAL A 183 -5.13 -5.11 -19.09
CA VAL A 183 -6.59 -5.14 -19.16
C VAL A 183 -7.11 -3.78 -19.62
N ILE A 184 -8.09 -3.79 -20.54
CA ILE A 184 -8.72 -2.59 -21.10
C ILE A 184 -10.24 -2.72 -20.91
N VAL A 185 -10.81 -1.85 -20.07
CA VAL A 185 -12.25 -1.76 -19.79
C VAL A 185 -12.73 -0.42 -20.30
N GLY A 186 -13.55 -0.38 -21.35
CA GLY A 186 -13.99 0.87 -21.95
C GLY A 186 -12.81 1.78 -22.32
N ARG A 187 -12.68 2.92 -21.64
CA ARG A 187 -11.54 3.85 -21.79
C ARG A 187 -10.41 3.57 -20.80
N GLY A 188 -10.68 2.82 -19.75
CA GLY A 188 -9.73 2.50 -18.70
C GLY A 188 -8.71 1.45 -19.12
N ARG A 189 -7.46 1.61 -18.67
CA ARG A 189 -6.35 0.69 -18.97
C ARG A 189 -5.50 0.47 -17.73
N ALA A 190 -5.08 -0.78 -17.51
CA ALA A 190 -4.16 -1.10 -16.43
C ALA A 190 -3.21 -2.24 -16.82
N LYS A 191 -1.91 -2.06 -16.54
CA LYS A 191 -0.89 -3.11 -16.71
C LYS A 191 -0.91 -4.04 -15.51
N THR A 192 -0.71 -5.33 -15.75
CA THR A 192 -0.61 -6.36 -14.70
C THR A 192 0.79 -6.43 -14.09
N ALA A 193 1.81 -5.94 -14.80
CA ALA A 193 3.16 -5.85 -14.27
C ALA A 193 3.19 -4.89 -13.08
N PHE A 194 3.69 -5.41 -11.96
CA PHE A 194 3.75 -4.68 -10.70
C PHE A 194 5.17 -4.16 -10.49
N ASN A 195 5.29 -2.85 -10.32
CA ASN A 195 6.52 -2.21 -9.88
C ASN A 195 6.19 -1.40 -8.62
N TYR A 196 6.60 -1.92 -7.46
CA TYR A 196 6.32 -1.27 -6.17
C TYR A 196 6.94 0.12 -6.06
N SER A 197 8.18 0.32 -6.54
CA SER A 197 8.83 1.64 -6.52
C SER A 197 8.04 2.67 -7.33
N GLN A 198 7.62 2.31 -8.55
CA GLN A 198 6.79 3.19 -9.38
C GLN A 198 5.46 3.49 -8.70
N ARG A 199 4.82 2.48 -8.10
CA ARG A 199 3.54 2.66 -7.43
C ARG A 199 3.65 3.53 -6.18
N LEU A 200 4.72 3.39 -5.41
CA LEU A 200 4.99 4.27 -4.28
C LEU A 200 5.22 5.72 -4.74
N ASN A 201 5.97 5.93 -5.81
CA ASN A 201 6.13 7.26 -6.39
C ASN A 201 4.80 7.89 -6.83
N ASP A 202 3.90 7.08 -7.39
CA ASP A 202 2.61 7.58 -7.90
C ASP A 202 1.59 7.84 -6.78
N GLU A 203 1.56 6.99 -5.74
CA GLU A 203 0.49 7.00 -4.72
C GLU A 203 0.94 7.63 -3.39
N ILE A 204 2.25 7.56 -3.05
CA ILE A 204 2.82 8.08 -1.80
C ILE A 204 4.21 8.68 -2.07
N PRO A 205 4.29 9.76 -2.87
CA PRO A 205 5.58 10.32 -3.29
C PRO A 205 6.48 10.77 -2.12
N SER A 206 5.89 11.16 -1.00
CA SER A 206 6.60 11.59 0.21
C SER A 206 7.56 10.54 0.79
N ILE A 207 7.33 9.25 0.53
CA ILE A 207 8.19 8.17 1.06
C ILE A 207 9.03 7.45 -0.01
N ALA A 208 9.00 7.92 -1.25
CA ALA A 208 9.65 7.23 -2.36
C ALA A 208 11.18 7.08 -2.19
N SER A 209 11.85 8.16 -1.75
CA SER A 209 13.28 8.14 -1.44
C SER A 209 13.61 7.24 -0.24
N ALA A 210 12.81 7.35 0.83
CA ALA A 210 12.91 6.52 2.02
C ALA A 210 12.76 5.02 1.70
N TYR A 211 11.83 4.67 0.81
CA TYR A 211 11.62 3.30 0.35
C TYR A 211 12.84 2.72 -0.36
N SER A 212 13.54 3.49 -1.18
CA SER A 212 14.78 3.06 -1.84
C SER A 212 15.85 2.69 -0.81
N GLY A 213 16.09 3.54 0.19
CA GLY A 213 17.01 3.28 1.29
C GLY A 213 16.64 2.03 2.09
N MET A 214 15.36 1.86 2.43
CA MET A 214 14.87 0.65 3.11
C MET A 214 15.07 -0.61 2.27
N SER A 215 14.95 -0.52 0.94
CA SER A 215 15.22 -1.64 0.03
C SER A 215 16.66 -2.13 0.13
N GLY A 216 17.63 -1.21 0.11
CA GLY A 216 19.03 -1.54 0.28
C GLY A 216 19.33 -2.25 1.61
N ILE A 217 18.69 -1.82 2.71
CA ILE A 217 18.84 -2.48 4.02
C ILE A 217 18.30 -3.91 3.97
N VAL A 218 17.12 -4.11 3.41
CA VAL A 218 16.49 -5.44 3.30
C VAL A 218 17.33 -6.41 2.47
N HIS A 219 17.99 -5.90 1.42
CA HIS A 219 18.85 -6.69 0.54
C HIS A 219 20.29 -6.79 1.06
N GLY A 220 20.63 -6.24 2.22
CA GLY A 220 21.94 -6.33 2.84
C GLY A 220 23.01 -5.51 2.13
N GLU A 221 22.65 -4.44 1.45
CA GLU A 221 23.61 -3.55 0.80
C GLU A 221 24.48 -2.84 1.83
N MET A 222 25.80 -3.05 1.75
CA MET A 222 26.75 -2.60 2.76
C MET A 222 26.71 -1.10 3.05
N ASN A 223 26.51 -0.28 2.03
CA ASN A 223 26.45 1.17 2.20
C ASN A 223 25.23 1.58 3.05
N HIS A 224 24.08 0.92 2.84
CA HIS A 224 22.87 1.17 3.61
C HIS A 224 22.94 0.59 5.02
N LEU A 225 23.54 -0.60 5.18
CA LEU A 225 23.80 -1.17 6.51
C LEU A 225 24.79 -0.31 7.31
N ALA A 226 25.85 0.19 6.69
CA ALA A 226 26.82 1.07 7.36
C ALA A 226 26.17 2.37 7.84
N SER A 227 25.26 2.96 7.06
CA SER A 227 24.51 4.15 7.47
C SER A 227 23.54 3.88 8.63
N THR A 228 23.04 2.63 8.79
CA THR A 228 22.20 2.24 9.95
C THR A 228 22.97 2.30 11.26
N TRP A 229 24.27 2.04 11.23
CA TRP A 229 25.12 2.02 12.43
C TRP A 229 25.53 3.42 12.87
N ALA A 230 25.46 4.40 11.97
CA ALA A 230 25.82 5.78 12.26
C ALA A 230 24.77 6.53 13.09
N GLY A 231 23.52 6.02 13.20
CA GLY A 231 22.49 6.67 13.99
C GLY A 231 21.22 5.81 14.12
N PRO A 232 21.10 4.97 15.17
CA PRO A 232 19.89 4.17 15.42
C PRO A 232 18.62 5.02 15.59
N ASP A 233 18.75 6.29 15.95
CA ASP A 233 17.68 7.29 15.99
C ASP A 233 17.12 7.63 14.60
N THR A 234 17.96 7.71 13.56
CA THR A 234 17.55 7.98 12.19
C THR A 234 16.56 6.92 11.67
N TYR A 235 16.80 5.66 12.04
CA TYR A 235 15.93 4.56 11.63
C TYR A 235 14.61 4.51 12.37
N ALA A 236 14.58 4.83 13.65
CA ALA A 236 13.33 4.94 14.39
C ALA A 236 12.43 5.99 13.73
N ARG A 237 13.02 7.12 13.31
CA ARG A 237 12.31 8.20 12.61
C ARG A 237 11.82 7.76 11.25
N LEU A 238 12.70 7.15 10.44
CA LEU A 238 12.37 6.65 9.12
C LEU A 238 11.17 5.68 9.17
N VAL A 239 11.21 4.72 10.10
CA VAL A 239 10.11 3.78 10.30
C VAL A 239 8.82 4.52 10.70
N GLY A 240 8.89 5.45 11.66
CA GLY A 240 7.73 6.24 12.10
C GLY A 240 7.14 7.07 10.97
N PHE A 241 7.99 7.75 10.21
CA PHE A 241 7.60 8.57 9.07
C PHE A 241 6.94 7.72 7.96
N VAL A 242 7.59 6.66 7.53
CA VAL A 242 7.06 5.77 6.49
C VAL A 242 5.71 5.17 6.89
N VAL A 243 5.57 4.73 8.14
CA VAL A 243 4.30 4.20 8.65
C VAL A 243 3.21 5.27 8.64
N SER A 244 3.52 6.49 9.10
CA SER A 244 2.54 7.58 9.15
C SER A 244 2.00 7.92 7.76
N GLU A 245 2.88 8.19 6.81
CA GLU A 245 2.53 8.55 5.44
C GLU A 245 1.78 7.42 4.71
N ALA A 246 2.25 6.19 4.87
CA ALA A 246 1.62 5.02 4.26
C ALA A 246 0.18 4.81 4.77
N ILE A 247 -0.04 4.88 6.07
CA ILE A 247 -1.37 4.69 6.66
C ILE A 247 -2.28 5.87 6.35
N GLU A 248 -1.74 7.10 6.28
CA GLU A 248 -2.52 8.27 5.86
C GLU A 248 -2.99 8.15 4.42
N ALA A 249 -2.12 7.78 3.49
CA ALA A 249 -2.47 7.55 2.08
C ALA A 249 -3.54 6.47 1.92
N TRP A 250 -3.37 5.32 2.58
CA TRP A 250 -4.36 4.24 2.60
C TRP A 250 -5.70 4.69 3.19
N SER A 251 -5.66 5.39 4.31
CA SER A 251 -6.84 5.94 4.99
C SER A 251 -7.59 6.91 4.09
N ALA A 252 -6.88 7.88 3.49
CA ALA A 252 -7.45 8.87 2.59
C ALA A 252 -8.07 8.21 1.34
N ALA A 253 -7.41 7.21 0.75
CA ALA A 253 -7.94 6.47 -0.38
C ALA A 253 -9.22 5.71 -0.01
N THR A 254 -9.23 5.02 1.13
CA THR A 254 -10.39 4.26 1.63
C THR A 254 -11.57 5.18 1.93
N HIS A 255 -11.35 6.29 2.65
CA HIS A 255 -12.40 7.25 2.99
C HIS A 255 -13.01 7.89 1.73
N ARG A 256 -12.17 8.33 0.77
CA ARG A 256 -12.64 8.88 -0.51
C ARG A 256 -13.46 7.86 -1.30
N TRP A 257 -13.03 6.60 -1.31
CA TRP A 257 -13.72 5.53 -2.01
C TRP A 257 -15.12 5.28 -1.43
N VAL A 258 -15.25 5.21 -0.09
CA VAL A 258 -16.56 5.01 0.56
C VAL A 258 -17.37 6.30 0.75
N GLY A 259 -16.81 7.48 0.44
CA GLY A 259 -17.48 8.77 0.56
C GLY A 259 -17.64 9.26 2.00
N VAL A 260 -16.69 8.91 2.88
CA VAL A 260 -16.64 9.35 4.28
C VAL A 260 -15.50 10.35 4.45
N THR A 261 -15.71 11.40 5.23
CA THR A 261 -14.65 12.37 5.51
C THR A 261 -13.57 11.74 6.40
N ALA A 262 -12.33 11.81 5.96
CA ALA A 262 -11.18 11.40 6.78
C ALA A 262 -10.99 12.40 7.93
N ALA A 263 -10.68 11.88 9.13
CA ALA A 263 -10.25 12.69 10.25
C ALA A 263 -8.77 12.40 10.54
N PRO A 264 -7.98 13.40 10.92
CA PRO A 264 -6.63 13.20 11.40
C PRO A 264 -6.60 12.13 12.51
N PHE A 265 -5.63 11.25 12.48
CA PHE A 265 -5.52 10.17 13.46
C PHE A 265 -4.15 10.15 14.16
N ILE A 266 -3.15 10.81 13.59
CA ILE A 266 -1.83 10.96 14.18
C ILE A 266 -1.79 12.28 14.94
N ASN A 267 -1.21 12.24 16.12
CA ASN A 267 -1.01 13.44 16.93
C ASN A 267 0.05 14.32 16.25
N GLU A 268 -0.30 15.57 15.95
CA GLU A 268 0.58 16.54 15.31
C GLU A 268 1.90 16.74 16.06
N MET A 269 1.89 16.65 17.39
CA MET A 269 3.10 16.73 18.21
C MET A 269 4.04 15.55 17.96
N ASP A 270 3.50 14.34 17.79
CA ASP A 270 4.33 13.15 17.51
C ASP A 270 4.96 13.25 16.11
N LEU A 271 4.24 13.79 15.12
CA LEU A 271 4.80 14.07 13.79
C LEU A 271 5.88 15.16 13.83
N ARG A 272 5.62 16.28 14.54
CA ARG A 272 6.63 17.33 14.72
C ARG A 272 7.89 16.80 15.37
N ASN A 273 7.76 16.01 16.44
CA ASN A 273 8.93 15.41 17.11
C ASN A 273 9.74 14.51 16.17
N LEU A 274 9.11 13.84 15.22
CA LEU A 274 9.84 13.08 14.19
C LEU A 274 10.58 14.01 13.23
N VAL A 275 9.91 15.02 12.70
CA VAL A 275 10.47 15.97 11.72
C VAL A 275 11.59 16.80 12.36
N ASP A 276 11.36 17.41 13.53
CA ASP A 276 12.33 18.25 14.25
C ASP A 276 13.57 17.46 14.69
N SER A 277 13.45 16.16 14.78
CA SER A 277 14.52 15.26 15.11
C SER A 277 15.31 14.75 13.89
N MET A 278 14.88 15.05 12.64
CA MET A 278 15.63 14.67 11.42
C MET A 278 16.88 15.54 11.22
N PRO A 279 17.99 14.98 10.72
CA PRO A 279 19.13 15.79 10.31
C PRO A 279 18.74 16.79 9.24
N PRO A 280 19.30 18.01 9.23
CA PRO A 280 19.00 19.06 8.23
C PRO A 280 19.14 18.58 6.79
N ASP A 281 20.15 17.79 6.51
CA ASP A 281 20.48 17.26 5.18
C ASP A 281 19.33 16.37 4.61
N TYR A 282 18.57 15.70 5.47
CA TYR A 282 17.40 14.91 5.08
C TYR A 282 16.16 15.78 4.79
N LEU A 283 16.02 16.91 5.49
CA LEU A 283 14.92 17.86 5.25
C LEU A 283 15.06 18.58 3.92
N ASP A 284 16.28 18.81 3.46
CA ASP A 284 16.54 19.45 2.17
C ASP A 284 16.19 18.54 0.99
N GLU A 285 16.39 17.23 1.10
CA GLU A 285 15.90 16.25 0.12
C GLU A 285 14.37 16.17 0.10
N PHE A 286 13.70 16.28 1.26
CA PHE A 286 12.24 16.29 1.35
C PHE A 286 11.59 17.57 0.82
N ASN A 287 12.21 18.73 0.99
CA ASN A 287 11.69 20.01 0.53
C ASN A 287 11.90 20.24 -0.98
N GLN A 288 12.67 19.39 -1.67
CA GLN A 288 12.90 19.45 -3.12
C GLN A 288 11.95 18.52 -3.91
N LEU A 289 11.07 17.77 -3.24
CA LEU A 289 10.00 16.93 -3.82
C LEU A 289 8.65 17.64 -3.76
#